data_41c302d55d193db9116d2bbdd26e3b10
#
_entry.id   41c302d55d193db9116d2bbdd26e3b10
#
_cell.length_a   1.000
_cell.length_b   1.000
_cell.length_c   1.000
_cell.angle_alpha   90.00
_cell.angle_beta   90.00
_cell.angle_gamma   90.00
#
_symmetry.space_group_name_H-M   'P 1'
#
loop_
_entity.id
_entity.type
_entity.pdbx_description
1 polymer ?
#
loop_
_entity_poly.entity_id
_entity_poly.type
_entity_poly.pdbx_seq_one_letter_code
_entity_poly.pdbx_strand_id
1 'polypeptide(L)'
;MLIERSAKAQLLYYLQHFPAVVLLGSRQVGKTTLAKSIFGLTGKPMVFLDMELPSDFEKLQHPEIFLRPLKDHCVVIDEVQRAPALFEALRPLIDEHRVPGRFVLLGSASPSVIRGASETLSGRVAYLELSPLSLPEVQGYFSWRDHWFKGGYPEVLLTPDLPLAQDRLQQFIRTFAERELGALGQEVTPPLLLRLWQMLAHHHGQMLNVQELSASIGMNTRTVNRYLDLLEGGFMTRRLLPWYANLGKRLVKTPKIYLRDSGMLHTLLRLTTPDALIGHPACGASWEGYVVEQIIRTAGPRWDYHFYRTAQFVHCSARSGSASRSRA
;
A
#
# COMPACT_ATOMS: atom_id res chain seq x y z
N MET A 1 11.06 -17.88 -9.51
CA MET A 1 10.01 -18.56 -8.71
C MET A 1 8.80 -17.63 -8.64
N LEU A 2 7.59 -18.13 -8.93
CA LEU A 2 6.35 -17.36 -8.76
C LEU A 2 5.68 -17.82 -7.47
N ILE A 3 5.41 -16.88 -6.57
CA ILE A 3 4.69 -17.14 -5.31
C ILE A 3 3.21 -16.83 -5.52
N GLU A 4 2.34 -17.76 -5.19
CA GLU A 4 0.90 -17.54 -5.28
C GLU A 4 0.45 -16.53 -4.22
N ARG A 5 -0.36 -15.56 -4.67
CA ARG A 5 -0.83 -14.48 -3.79
C ARG A 5 -2.19 -14.85 -3.18
N SER A 6 -2.29 -14.73 -1.88
CA SER A 6 -3.57 -14.92 -1.15
C SER A 6 -4.68 -14.00 -1.66
N ALA A 7 -4.32 -12.80 -2.12
CA ALA A 7 -5.22 -11.84 -2.73
C ALA A 7 -5.88 -12.31 -4.05
N LYS A 8 -5.37 -13.36 -4.70
CA LYS A 8 -5.90 -13.87 -5.99
C LYS A 8 -7.35 -14.33 -5.86
N ALA A 9 -7.66 -15.10 -4.83
CA ALA A 9 -9.02 -15.58 -4.59
C ALA A 9 -10.01 -14.42 -4.37
N GLN A 10 -9.59 -13.40 -3.59
CA GLN A 10 -10.41 -12.21 -3.34
C GLN A 10 -10.58 -11.36 -4.59
N LEU A 11 -9.55 -11.23 -5.44
CA LEU A 11 -9.63 -10.54 -6.71
C LEU A 11 -10.64 -11.21 -7.64
N LEU A 12 -10.57 -12.53 -7.79
CA LEU A 12 -11.53 -13.31 -8.61
C LEU A 12 -12.97 -13.20 -8.06
N TYR A 13 -13.13 -13.27 -6.74
CA TYR A 13 -14.43 -13.06 -6.11
C TYR A 13 -15.00 -11.67 -6.41
N TYR A 14 -14.20 -10.61 -6.32
CA TYR A 14 -14.67 -9.26 -6.63
C TYR A 14 -15.02 -9.10 -8.11
N LEU A 15 -14.26 -9.70 -9.01
CA LEU A 15 -14.54 -9.67 -10.45
C LEU A 15 -15.84 -10.40 -10.84
N GLN A 16 -16.34 -11.31 -10.00
CA GLN A 16 -17.65 -11.95 -10.20
C GLN A 16 -18.83 -11.08 -9.72
N HIS A 17 -18.58 -10.04 -8.92
CA HIS A 17 -19.64 -9.28 -8.26
C HIS A 17 -19.62 -7.79 -8.59
N PHE A 18 -18.49 -7.24 -8.98
CA PHE A 18 -18.33 -5.81 -9.24
C PHE A 18 -17.93 -5.55 -10.70
N PRO A 19 -18.46 -4.48 -11.33
CA PRO A 19 -18.06 -4.09 -12.68
C PRO A 19 -16.59 -3.76 -12.80
N ALA A 20 -16.01 -3.16 -11.77
CA ALA A 20 -14.59 -2.83 -11.73
C ALA A 20 -13.96 -3.21 -10.38
N VAL A 21 -12.68 -3.57 -10.42
CA VAL A 21 -11.85 -3.79 -9.22
C VAL A 21 -10.63 -2.90 -9.31
N VAL A 22 -10.39 -2.13 -8.26
CA VAL A 22 -9.18 -1.30 -8.13
C VAL A 22 -8.19 -2.04 -7.24
N LEU A 23 -7.09 -2.52 -7.83
CA LEU A 23 -6.01 -3.21 -7.14
C LEU A 23 -4.90 -2.20 -6.82
N LEU A 24 -4.78 -1.85 -5.56
CA LEU A 24 -3.83 -0.86 -5.06
C LEU A 24 -2.68 -1.54 -4.31
N GLY A 25 -1.58 -0.83 -4.16
CA GLY A 25 -0.43 -1.31 -3.39
C GLY A 25 0.84 -0.62 -3.84
N SER A 26 1.89 -0.66 -3.04
CA SER A 26 3.16 -0.03 -3.39
C SER A 26 3.72 -0.54 -4.72
N ARG A 27 4.67 0.19 -5.30
CA ARG A 27 5.40 -0.28 -6.48
C ARG A 27 6.10 -1.60 -6.17
N GLN A 28 6.31 -2.43 -7.19
CA GLN A 28 7.07 -3.70 -7.12
C GLN A 28 6.51 -4.77 -6.18
N VAL A 29 5.27 -4.65 -5.69
CA VAL A 29 4.61 -5.71 -4.88
C VAL A 29 3.99 -6.82 -5.70
N GLY A 30 4.00 -6.70 -7.06
CA GLY A 30 3.50 -7.72 -7.97
C GLY A 30 2.05 -7.54 -8.42
N LYS A 31 1.49 -6.31 -8.45
CA LYS A 31 0.13 -6.03 -8.96
C LYS A 31 -0.07 -6.52 -10.39
N THR A 32 0.82 -6.14 -11.30
CA THR A 32 0.80 -6.55 -12.72
C THR A 32 0.90 -8.07 -12.86
N THR A 33 1.78 -8.70 -12.06
CA THR A 33 1.93 -10.17 -12.02
C THR A 33 0.66 -10.85 -11.57
N LEU A 34 0.02 -10.34 -10.50
CA LEU A 34 -1.26 -10.86 -10.02
C LEU A 34 -2.35 -10.69 -11.08
N ALA A 35 -2.47 -9.51 -11.71
CA ALA A 35 -3.44 -9.28 -12.76
C ALA A 35 -3.24 -10.20 -13.98
N LYS A 36 -1.99 -10.45 -14.39
CA LYS A 36 -1.67 -11.41 -15.45
C LYS A 36 -1.98 -12.86 -15.04
N SER A 37 -1.86 -13.21 -13.75
CA SER A 37 -2.12 -14.59 -13.28
C SER A 37 -3.59 -15.00 -13.30
N ILE A 38 -4.51 -14.05 -13.51
CA ILE A 38 -5.95 -14.34 -13.63
C ILE A 38 -6.42 -14.44 -15.09
N PHE A 39 -5.51 -14.31 -16.09
CA PHE A 39 -5.85 -14.51 -17.50
C PHE A 39 -6.42 -15.91 -17.71
N GLY A 40 -7.52 -15.98 -18.44
CA GLY A 40 -8.25 -17.24 -18.66
C GLY A 40 -9.12 -17.73 -17.50
N LEU A 41 -9.03 -17.09 -16.31
CA LEU A 41 -9.83 -17.48 -15.13
C LEU A 41 -11.12 -16.66 -14.98
N THR A 42 -11.24 -15.54 -15.69
CA THR A 42 -12.40 -14.64 -15.61
C THR A 42 -13.55 -15.05 -16.53
N GLY A 43 -13.32 -16.00 -17.43
CA GLY A 43 -14.28 -16.39 -18.47
C GLY A 43 -14.48 -15.34 -19.59
N LYS A 44 -13.71 -14.25 -19.57
CA LYS A 44 -13.74 -13.18 -20.57
C LYS A 44 -12.38 -13.03 -21.26
N PRO A 45 -12.35 -12.63 -22.54
CA PRO A 45 -11.12 -12.18 -23.16
C PRO A 45 -10.55 -11.01 -22.38
N MET A 46 -9.23 -10.94 -22.22
CA MET A 46 -8.57 -9.87 -21.47
C MET A 46 -7.76 -8.98 -22.39
N VAL A 47 -7.89 -7.67 -22.18
CA VAL A 47 -7.06 -6.64 -22.80
C VAL A 47 -6.25 -5.98 -21.72
N PHE A 48 -4.93 -5.88 -21.93
CA PHE A 48 -4.01 -5.26 -20.99
C PHE A 48 -3.46 -3.96 -21.59
N LEU A 49 -3.57 -2.86 -20.83
CA LEU A 49 -3.08 -1.54 -21.18
C LEU A 49 -2.13 -1.05 -20.08
N ASP A 50 -0.95 -0.57 -20.47
CA ASP A 50 0.04 0.00 -19.56
C ASP A 50 0.16 1.50 -19.81
N MET A 51 -0.23 2.29 -18.83
CA MET A 51 -0.18 3.77 -18.94
C MET A 51 1.25 4.34 -18.91
N GLU A 52 2.28 3.51 -18.72
CA GLU A 52 3.67 3.90 -18.95
C GLU A 52 4.07 3.82 -20.43
N LEU A 53 3.35 3.02 -21.24
CA LEU A 53 3.59 2.92 -22.67
C LEU A 53 2.84 4.01 -23.44
N PRO A 54 3.54 4.88 -24.22
CA PRO A 54 2.88 5.92 -25.00
C PRO A 54 1.76 5.42 -25.91
N SER A 55 1.97 4.27 -26.58
CA SER A 55 0.98 3.66 -27.47
C SER A 55 -0.32 3.25 -26.76
N ASP A 56 -0.24 2.81 -25.49
CA ASP A 56 -1.42 2.45 -24.73
C ASP A 56 -2.07 3.70 -24.11
N PHE A 57 -1.26 4.65 -23.67
CA PHE A 57 -1.75 5.94 -23.21
C PHE A 57 -2.52 6.71 -24.29
N GLU A 58 -2.05 6.69 -25.54
CA GLU A 58 -2.74 7.29 -26.69
C GLU A 58 -4.12 6.67 -26.95
N LYS A 59 -4.27 5.34 -26.79
CA LYS A 59 -5.58 4.67 -26.94
C LYS A 59 -6.63 5.21 -25.96
N LEU A 60 -6.20 5.66 -24.79
CA LEU A 60 -7.08 6.18 -23.75
C LEU A 60 -7.15 7.73 -23.73
N GLN A 61 -6.67 8.43 -24.75
CA GLN A 61 -6.98 9.86 -24.94
C GLN A 61 -8.48 10.07 -25.22
N HIS A 62 -9.12 9.11 -25.90
CA HIS A 62 -10.56 9.05 -26.12
C HIS A 62 -11.09 7.71 -25.57
N PRO A 63 -11.19 7.56 -24.23
CA PRO A 63 -11.45 6.27 -23.58
C PRO A 63 -12.76 5.62 -24.06
N GLU A 64 -13.78 6.45 -24.30
CA GLU A 64 -15.11 5.96 -24.73
C GLU A 64 -15.03 5.26 -26.08
N ILE A 65 -14.27 5.82 -27.04
CA ILE A 65 -14.14 5.24 -28.37
C ILE A 65 -13.45 3.88 -28.30
N PHE A 66 -12.39 3.78 -27.51
CA PHE A 66 -11.61 2.54 -27.39
C PHE A 66 -12.28 1.48 -26.52
N LEU A 67 -12.88 1.88 -25.37
CA LEU A 67 -13.41 0.94 -24.37
C LEU A 67 -14.84 0.46 -24.64
N ARG A 68 -15.66 1.21 -25.40
CA ARG A 68 -17.04 0.84 -25.68
C ARG A 68 -17.14 -0.48 -26.50
N PRO A 69 -16.34 -0.73 -27.54
CA PRO A 69 -16.34 -2.01 -28.25
C PRO A 69 -15.91 -3.20 -27.37
N LEU A 70 -15.16 -2.96 -26.31
CA LEU A 70 -14.63 -3.97 -25.38
C LEU A 70 -15.61 -4.34 -24.26
N LYS A 71 -16.92 -4.15 -24.44
CA LYS A 71 -17.94 -4.38 -23.39
C LYS A 71 -17.94 -5.80 -22.83
N ASP A 72 -17.56 -6.79 -23.62
CA ASP A 72 -17.54 -8.21 -23.24
C ASP A 72 -16.14 -8.70 -22.81
N HIS A 73 -15.19 -7.78 -22.72
CA HIS A 73 -13.81 -8.03 -22.27
C HIS A 73 -13.61 -7.65 -20.81
N CYS A 74 -12.58 -8.24 -20.21
CA CYS A 74 -11.99 -7.73 -18.98
C CYS A 74 -10.78 -6.85 -19.36
N VAL A 75 -10.90 -5.54 -19.15
CA VAL A 75 -9.83 -4.59 -19.47
C VAL A 75 -9.01 -4.31 -18.24
N VAL A 76 -7.73 -4.65 -18.28
CA VAL A 76 -6.75 -4.33 -17.21
C VAL A 76 -6.01 -3.06 -17.62
N ILE A 77 -6.02 -2.05 -16.74
CA ILE A 77 -5.34 -0.77 -16.96
C ILE A 77 -4.31 -0.61 -15.84
N ASP A 78 -3.03 -0.70 -16.20
CA ASP A 78 -1.92 -0.57 -15.25
C ASP A 78 -1.48 0.89 -15.12
N GLU A 79 -0.98 1.25 -13.91
CA GLU A 79 -0.54 2.62 -13.54
C GLU A 79 -1.61 3.69 -13.81
N VAL A 80 -2.87 3.37 -13.45
CA VAL A 80 -4.06 4.18 -13.74
C VAL A 80 -3.97 5.63 -13.21
N GLN A 81 -3.15 5.90 -12.19
CA GLN A 81 -2.93 7.26 -11.67
C GLN A 81 -2.28 8.21 -12.68
N ARG A 82 -1.69 7.67 -13.75
CA ARG A 82 -1.16 8.50 -14.87
C ARG A 82 -2.24 9.05 -15.79
N ALA A 83 -3.46 8.48 -15.74
CA ALA A 83 -4.60 8.89 -16.53
C ALA A 83 -5.82 9.22 -15.63
N PRO A 84 -5.75 10.25 -14.77
CA PRO A 84 -6.81 10.54 -13.79
C PRO A 84 -8.17 10.86 -14.43
N ALA A 85 -8.19 11.47 -15.62
CA ALA A 85 -9.41 11.74 -16.37
C ALA A 85 -10.17 10.44 -16.79
N LEU A 86 -9.49 9.31 -16.80
CA LEU A 86 -10.09 8.01 -17.11
C LEU A 86 -11.21 7.64 -16.14
N PHE A 87 -11.09 8.00 -14.85
CA PHE A 87 -12.13 7.68 -13.86
C PHE A 87 -13.47 8.33 -14.18
N GLU A 88 -13.48 9.54 -14.74
CA GLU A 88 -14.68 10.22 -15.19
C GLU A 88 -15.32 9.52 -16.40
N ALA A 89 -14.49 9.07 -17.35
CA ALA A 89 -14.95 8.35 -18.53
C ALA A 89 -15.44 6.91 -18.23
N LEU A 90 -14.86 6.24 -17.23
CA LEU A 90 -15.25 4.88 -16.84
C LEU A 90 -16.68 4.83 -16.24
N ARG A 91 -17.11 5.89 -15.55
CA ARG A 91 -18.43 5.93 -14.92
C ARG A 91 -19.56 5.69 -15.92
N PRO A 92 -19.74 6.51 -16.97
CA PRO A 92 -20.81 6.29 -17.94
C PRO A 92 -20.67 4.95 -18.67
N LEU A 93 -19.45 4.51 -19.00
CA LEU A 93 -19.22 3.21 -19.64
C LEU A 93 -19.66 2.03 -18.77
N ILE A 94 -19.44 2.11 -17.46
CA ILE A 94 -19.90 1.09 -16.51
C ILE A 94 -21.43 1.13 -16.39
N ASP A 95 -22.04 2.31 -16.32
CA ASP A 95 -23.49 2.47 -16.19
C ASP A 95 -24.25 2.00 -17.45
N GLU A 96 -23.68 2.25 -18.65
CA GLU A 96 -24.22 1.79 -19.93
C GLU A 96 -24.24 0.25 -20.03
N HIS A 97 -23.22 -0.41 -19.48
CA HIS A 97 -23.12 -1.87 -19.49
C HIS A 97 -22.58 -2.38 -18.17
N ARG A 98 -23.44 -2.50 -17.19
CA ARG A 98 -23.12 -2.83 -15.80
C ARG A 98 -23.01 -4.34 -15.57
N VAL A 99 -21.98 -4.95 -16.14
CA VAL A 99 -21.66 -6.38 -15.94
C VAL A 99 -20.41 -6.53 -15.06
N PRO A 100 -20.35 -7.56 -14.19
CA PRO A 100 -19.19 -7.83 -13.38
C PRO A 100 -17.92 -8.12 -14.21
N GLY A 101 -16.75 -7.78 -13.66
CA GLY A 101 -15.46 -8.12 -14.24
C GLY A 101 -15.13 -7.42 -15.56
N ARG A 102 -15.59 -6.17 -15.75
CA ARG A 102 -15.23 -5.37 -16.94
C ARG A 102 -13.86 -4.73 -16.81
N PHE A 103 -13.51 -4.23 -15.63
CA PHE A 103 -12.28 -3.47 -15.46
C PHE A 103 -11.48 -3.96 -14.25
N VAL A 104 -10.16 -4.02 -14.43
CA VAL A 104 -9.17 -4.15 -13.35
C VAL A 104 -8.23 -2.95 -13.46
N LEU A 105 -8.27 -2.07 -12.46
CA LEU A 105 -7.48 -0.85 -12.42
C LEU A 105 -6.34 -1.05 -11.43
N LEU A 106 -5.08 -0.99 -11.91
CA LEU A 106 -3.92 -1.16 -11.06
C LEU A 106 -3.32 0.21 -10.74
N GLY A 107 -3.09 0.49 -9.45
CA GLY A 107 -2.52 1.75 -9.01
C GLY A 107 -1.45 1.59 -7.93
N SER A 108 -0.39 2.39 -8.01
CA SER A 108 0.69 2.39 -7.02
C SER A 108 0.51 3.42 -5.90
N ALA A 109 -0.64 4.11 -5.86
CA ALA A 109 -1.01 5.05 -4.80
C ALA A 109 -2.39 4.72 -4.22
N SER A 110 -2.66 5.20 -2.99
CA SER A 110 -3.96 5.03 -2.35
C SER A 110 -5.07 5.84 -3.05
N PRO A 111 -6.35 5.50 -2.84
CA PRO A 111 -7.47 6.23 -3.46
C PRO A 111 -7.49 7.71 -3.11
N SER A 112 -6.99 8.09 -1.93
CA SER A 112 -6.90 9.49 -1.49
C SER A 112 -5.85 10.29 -2.27
N VAL A 113 -4.84 9.62 -2.83
CA VAL A 113 -3.80 10.22 -3.68
C VAL A 113 -4.26 10.26 -5.14
N ILE A 114 -5.05 9.27 -5.57
CA ILE A 114 -5.64 9.24 -6.91
C ILE A 114 -6.85 10.17 -6.93
N ARG A 115 -6.62 11.44 -7.30
CA ARG A 115 -7.67 12.47 -7.35
C ARG A 115 -8.89 11.99 -8.16
N GLY A 116 -10.08 12.09 -7.57
CA GLY A 116 -11.35 11.79 -8.24
C GLY A 116 -11.76 10.32 -8.31
N ALA A 117 -10.86 9.35 -8.04
CA ALA A 117 -11.17 7.93 -8.18
C ALA A 117 -12.27 7.45 -7.23
N SER A 118 -12.24 7.88 -5.96
CA SER A 118 -13.15 7.37 -4.92
C SER A 118 -14.58 7.93 -5.06
N GLU A 119 -14.74 9.19 -5.49
CA GLU A 119 -16.05 9.83 -5.62
C GLU A 119 -16.76 9.42 -6.91
N THR A 120 -16.02 9.41 -8.04
CA THR A 120 -16.59 9.17 -9.37
C THR A 120 -17.11 7.75 -9.56
N LEU A 121 -16.44 6.72 -9.01
CA LEU A 121 -16.80 5.31 -9.17
C LEU A 121 -17.51 4.71 -7.95
N SER A 122 -17.99 5.51 -7.02
CA SER A 122 -18.68 5.02 -5.82
C SER A 122 -19.84 4.07 -6.16
N GLY A 123 -19.93 2.92 -5.47
CA GLY A 123 -20.91 1.88 -5.70
C GLY A 123 -20.72 1.02 -6.96
N ARG A 124 -19.62 1.23 -7.72
CA ARG A 124 -19.29 0.51 -8.96
C ARG A 124 -17.99 -0.30 -8.85
N VAL A 125 -17.18 0.00 -7.85
CA VAL A 125 -15.85 -0.61 -7.70
C VAL A 125 -15.69 -1.31 -6.35
N ALA A 126 -14.92 -2.39 -6.37
CA ALA A 126 -14.31 -2.95 -5.16
C ALA A 126 -12.84 -2.55 -5.09
N TYR A 127 -12.37 -2.20 -3.91
CA TYR A 127 -10.96 -1.91 -3.66
C TYR A 127 -10.29 -3.12 -3.02
N LEU A 128 -9.13 -3.47 -3.54
CA LEU A 128 -8.27 -4.53 -3.02
C LEU A 128 -6.86 -3.98 -2.85
N GLU A 129 -6.30 -4.08 -1.66
CA GLU A 129 -4.91 -3.73 -1.41
C GLU A 129 -4.02 -4.96 -1.54
N LEU A 130 -2.97 -4.85 -2.36
CA LEU A 130 -1.90 -5.83 -2.46
C LEU A 130 -0.68 -5.32 -1.70
N SER A 131 -0.41 -5.92 -0.55
CA SER A 131 0.79 -5.65 0.24
C SER A 131 2.01 -6.44 -0.29
N PRO A 132 3.23 -6.14 0.15
CA PRO A 132 4.36 -7.05 0.00
C PRO A 132 3.99 -8.47 0.46
N LEU A 133 4.73 -9.48 0.02
CA LEU A 133 4.48 -10.87 0.39
C LEU A 133 4.34 -11.03 1.91
N SER A 134 3.32 -11.73 2.33
CA SER A 134 3.06 -12.04 3.75
C SER A 134 3.75 -13.34 4.15
N LEU A 135 3.97 -13.53 5.45
CA LEU A 135 4.58 -14.76 5.95
C LEU A 135 3.81 -16.02 5.53
N PRO A 136 2.46 -16.07 5.60
CA PRO A 136 1.71 -17.24 5.12
C PRO A 136 1.92 -17.57 3.64
N GLU A 137 2.17 -16.56 2.79
CA GLU A 137 2.44 -16.78 1.36
C GLU A 137 3.82 -17.39 1.10
N VAL A 138 4.77 -17.21 2.01
CA VAL A 138 6.19 -17.59 1.80
C VAL A 138 6.73 -18.64 2.77
N GLN A 139 5.99 -19.03 3.80
CA GLN A 139 6.46 -19.95 4.86
C GLN A 139 6.90 -21.33 4.36
N GLY A 140 6.50 -21.74 3.16
CA GLY A 140 6.98 -22.96 2.50
C GLY A 140 8.36 -22.82 1.84
N TYR A 141 8.91 -21.59 1.73
CA TYR A 141 10.12 -21.27 1.01
C TYR A 141 11.16 -20.53 1.84
N PHE A 142 10.71 -19.74 2.81
CA PHE A 142 11.55 -18.87 3.64
C PHE A 142 11.22 -19.06 5.12
N SER A 143 12.23 -18.95 5.98
CA SER A 143 12.00 -18.85 7.41
C SER A 143 11.37 -17.51 7.78
N TRP A 144 10.65 -17.47 8.91
CA TRP A 144 10.13 -16.19 9.43
C TRP A 144 11.24 -15.19 9.77
N ARG A 145 12.45 -15.67 10.11
CA ARG A 145 13.62 -14.82 10.37
C ARG A 145 14.11 -14.14 9.09
N ASP A 146 14.22 -14.90 8.00
CA ASP A 146 14.61 -14.34 6.70
C ASP A 146 13.58 -13.33 6.21
N HIS A 147 12.29 -13.68 6.32
CA HIS A 147 11.21 -12.80 5.92
C HIS A 147 11.13 -11.53 6.79
N TRP A 148 11.35 -11.64 8.10
CA TRP A 148 11.43 -10.47 8.98
C TRP A 148 12.62 -9.59 8.63
N PHE A 149 13.80 -10.18 8.39
CA PHE A 149 15.00 -9.41 8.11
C PHE A 149 14.97 -8.75 6.73
N LYS A 150 14.63 -9.49 5.66
CA LYS A 150 14.61 -9.02 4.27
C LYS A 150 13.36 -8.23 3.90
N GLY A 151 12.26 -8.40 4.64
CA GLY A 151 10.94 -7.87 4.27
C GLY A 151 10.23 -8.73 3.23
N GLY A 152 9.08 -8.24 2.77
CA GLY A 152 8.19 -8.98 1.86
C GLY A 152 8.20 -8.48 0.41
N TYR A 153 9.06 -7.54 0.02
CA TYR A 153 9.15 -7.13 -1.39
C TYR A 153 9.65 -8.29 -2.25
N PRO A 154 8.91 -8.72 -3.31
CA PRO A 154 9.22 -9.95 -4.03
C PRO A 154 10.64 -10.00 -4.57
N GLU A 155 11.11 -8.94 -5.26
CA GLU A 155 12.45 -8.92 -5.83
C GLU A 155 13.57 -8.94 -4.77
N VAL A 156 13.30 -8.41 -3.59
CA VAL A 156 14.24 -8.39 -2.46
C VAL A 156 14.28 -9.76 -1.79
N LEU A 157 13.11 -10.28 -1.41
CA LEU A 157 13.00 -11.55 -0.69
C LEU A 157 13.52 -12.73 -1.51
N LEU A 158 13.22 -12.75 -2.81
CA LEU A 158 13.65 -13.80 -3.74
C LEU A 158 15.12 -13.71 -4.15
N THR A 159 15.83 -12.63 -3.80
CA THR A 159 17.26 -12.51 -4.05
C THR A 159 18.04 -13.30 -3.00
N PRO A 160 18.80 -14.36 -3.38
CA PRO A 160 19.57 -15.15 -2.43
C PRO A 160 20.72 -14.37 -1.77
N ASP A 161 21.42 -13.57 -2.56
CA ASP A 161 22.53 -12.73 -2.13
C ASP A 161 22.00 -11.56 -1.27
N LEU A 162 22.43 -11.51 0.00
CA LEU A 162 21.95 -10.51 0.96
C LEU A 162 22.41 -9.08 0.61
N PRO A 163 23.67 -8.80 0.28
CA PRO A 163 24.12 -7.49 -0.20
C PRO A 163 23.28 -6.99 -1.38
N LEU A 164 23.09 -7.81 -2.40
CA LEU A 164 22.29 -7.45 -3.57
C LEU A 164 20.80 -7.19 -3.21
N ALA A 165 20.24 -7.96 -2.28
CA ALA A 165 18.87 -7.73 -1.79
C ALA A 165 18.74 -6.35 -1.12
N GLN A 166 19.76 -5.97 -0.32
CA GLN A 166 19.82 -4.66 0.34
C GLN A 166 20.00 -3.51 -0.66
N ASP A 167 20.87 -3.68 -1.65
CA ASP A 167 21.08 -2.71 -2.72
C ASP A 167 19.78 -2.47 -3.50
N ARG A 168 19.04 -3.53 -3.86
CA ARG A 168 17.73 -3.42 -4.52
C ARG A 168 16.75 -2.58 -3.70
N LEU A 169 16.69 -2.82 -2.39
CA LEU A 169 15.80 -2.08 -1.52
C LEU A 169 16.21 -0.62 -1.34
N GLN A 170 17.51 -0.37 -1.28
CA GLN A 170 18.06 0.99 -1.23
C GLN A 170 17.75 1.76 -2.53
N GLN A 171 17.90 1.13 -3.69
CA GLN A 171 17.51 1.72 -4.98
C GLN A 171 16.00 1.96 -5.06
N PHE A 172 15.18 1.04 -4.54
CA PHE A 172 13.73 1.25 -4.45
C PHE A 172 13.39 2.50 -3.63
N ILE A 173 13.96 2.64 -2.42
CA ILE A 173 13.73 3.79 -1.54
C ILE A 173 14.11 5.10 -2.24
N ARG A 174 15.26 5.12 -2.91
CA ARG A 174 15.74 6.29 -3.65
C ARG A 174 14.81 6.63 -4.81
N THR A 175 14.47 5.65 -5.65
CA THR A 175 13.59 5.83 -6.81
C THR A 175 12.19 6.28 -6.41
N PHE A 176 11.65 5.75 -5.31
CA PHE A 176 10.38 6.19 -4.74
C PHE A 176 10.45 7.67 -4.37
N ALA A 177 11.48 8.08 -3.63
CA ALA A 177 11.64 9.48 -3.23
C ALA A 177 11.77 10.43 -4.42
N GLU A 178 12.45 10.03 -5.50
CA GLU A 178 12.65 10.85 -6.70
C GLU A 178 11.36 10.98 -7.55
N ARG A 179 10.58 9.90 -7.67
CA ARG A 179 9.39 9.86 -8.56
C ARG A 179 8.14 10.45 -7.93
N GLU A 180 7.86 10.11 -6.68
CA GLU A 180 6.61 10.52 -6.03
C GLU A 180 6.56 12.02 -5.72
N LEU A 181 7.73 12.67 -5.63
CA LEU A 181 7.82 14.11 -5.42
C LEU A 181 7.34 14.95 -6.60
N GLY A 182 7.43 14.43 -7.82
CA GLY A 182 6.88 15.11 -9.01
C GLY A 182 5.38 15.41 -8.89
N ALA A 183 4.65 14.63 -8.08
CA ALA A 183 3.22 14.82 -7.84
C ALA A 183 2.89 15.91 -6.81
N LEU A 184 3.87 16.35 -5.99
CA LEU A 184 3.66 17.29 -4.87
C LEU A 184 4.04 18.76 -5.16
N GLY A 185 4.65 19.05 -6.31
CA GLY A 185 5.10 20.41 -6.67
C GLY A 185 6.50 20.76 -6.13
N GLN A 186 6.98 21.96 -6.48
CA GLN A 186 8.39 22.37 -6.37
C GLN A 186 8.97 22.54 -4.94
N GLU A 187 8.14 22.52 -3.90
CA GLU A 187 8.61 22.79 -2.52
C GLU A 187 9.28 21.60 -1.83
N VAL A 188 9.37 20.45 -2.49
CA VAL A 188 9.72 19.17 -1.89
C VAL A 188 10.90 18.58 -2.64
N THR A 189 12.00 18.29 -1.94
CA THR A 189 13.18 17.70 -2.55
C THR A 189 13.38 16.25 -2.12
N PRO A 190 13.85 15.35 -3.02
CA PRO A 190 14.14 13.95 -2.67
C PRO A 190 15.01 13.77 -1.42
N PRO A 191 16.10 14.56 -1.22
CA PRO A 191 16.91 14.45 -0.02
C PRO A 191 16.14 14.72 1.29
N LEU A 192 15.21 15.67 1.30
CA LEU A 192 14.42 15.97 2.49
C LEU A 192 13.42 14.86 2.82
N LEU A 193 12.76 14.27 1.80
CA LEU A 193 11.90 13.11 2.00
C LEU A 193 12.69 11.92 2.54
N LEU A 194 13.86 11.62 1.97
CA LEU A 194 14.71 10.55 2.46
C LEU A 194 15.15 10.77 3.90
N ARG A 195 15.52 12.01 4.26
CA ARG A 195 15.88 12.36 5.63
C ARG A 195 14.71 12.17 6.60
N LEU A 196 13.50 12.64 6.23
CA LEU A 196 12.30 12.38 7.03
C LEU A 196 12.04 10.89 7.17
N TRP A 197 12.15 10.12 6.10
CA TRP A 197 11.90 8.69 6.13
C TRP A 197 12.90 7.93 7.01
N GLN A 198 14.19 8.32 6.99
CA GLN A 198 15.19 7.82 7.94
C GLN A 198 14.84 8.16 9.39
N MET A 199 14.38 9.39 9.66
CA MET A 199 13.94 9.76 11.00
C MET A 199 12.74 8.93 11.45
N LEU A 200 11.76 8.68 10.56
CA LEU A 200 10.62 7.81 10.86
C LEU A 200 11.06 6.37 11.16
N ALA A 201 12.15 5.88 10.54
CA ALA A 201 12.72 4.58 10.88
C ALA A 201 13.22 4.53 12.33
N HIS A 202 13.85 5.60 12.83
CA HIS A 202 14.23 5.70 14.23
C HIS A 202 13.05 5.87 15.20
N HIS A 203 11.92 6.42 14.72
CA HIS A 203 10.67 6.55 15.49
C HIS A 203 9.68 5.39 15.25
N HIS A 204 10.11 4.32 14.60
CA HIS A 204 9.26 3.17 14.30
C HIS A 204 8.65 2.56 15.56
N GLY A 205 7.32 2.33 15.55
CA GLY A 205 6.57 1.83 16.70
C GLY A 205 6.31 2.86 17.81
N GLN A 206 6.75 4.10 17.66
CA GLN A 206 6.57 5.16 18.65
C GLN A 206 5.39 6.09 18.30
N MET A 207 4.99 6.91 19.25
CA MET A 207 3.99 7.96 19.05
C MET A 207 4.54 9.03 18.10
N LEU A 208 3.77 9.37 17.07
CA LEU A 208 4.17 10.32 16.04
C LEU A 208 4.15 11.76 16.56
N ASN A 209 5.31 12.35 16.77
CA ASN A 209 5.42 13.77 17.14
C ASN A 209 5.85 14.61 15.92
N VAL A 210 4.87 15.17 15.20
CA VAL A 210 5.13 15.98 13.99
C VAL A 210 5.90 17.26 14.31
N GLN A 211 5.72 17.86 15.50
CA GLN A 211 6.42 19.09 15.89
C GLN A 211 7.92 18.82 16.07
N GLU A 212 8.26 17.73 16.76
CA GLU A 212 9.65 17.31 16.96
C GLU A 212 10.34 16.98 15.62
N LEU A 213 9.66 16.22 14.75
CA LEU A 213 10.17 15.92 13.41
C LEU A 213 10.39 17.21 12.60
N SER A 214 9.45 18.15 12.66
CA SER A 214 9.53 19.44 11.96
C SER A 214 10.73 20.26 12.41
N ALA A 215 10.93 20.37 13.72
CA ALA A 215 12.07 21.08 14.31
C ALA A 215 13.40 20.43 13.91
N SER A 216 13.49 19.11 13.95
CA SER A 216 14.73 18.36 13.64
C SER A 216 15.13 18.43 12.17
N ILE A 217 14.16 18.60 11.24
CA ILE A 217 14.44 18.71 9.79
C ILE A 217 14.60 20.17 9.36
N GLY A 218 14.12 21.11 10.16
CA GLY A 218 14.06 22.53 9.80
C GLY A 218 12.93 22.85 8.81
N MET A 219 11.80 22.12 8.90
CA MET A 219 10.63 22.29 8.04
C MET A 219 9.41 22.70 8.87
N ASN A 220 8.42 23.33 8.21
CA ASN A 220 7.15 23.58 8.88
C ASN A 220 6.31 22.28 8.99
N THR A 221 5.43 22.24 10.00
CA THR A 221 4.57 21.08 10.28
C THR A 221 3.64 20.72 9.13
N ARG A 222 3.21 21.69 8.31
CA ARG A 222 2.34 21.45 7.14
C ARG A 222 3.08 20.64 6.09
N THR A 223 4.33 20.99 5.82
CA THR A 223 5.16 20.26 4.84
C THR A 223 5.49 18.85 5.33
N VAL A 224 5.81 18.68 6.63
CA VAL A 224 6.04 17.35 7.22
C VAL A 224 4.78 16.48 7.11
N ASN A 225 3.60 17.03 7.41
CA ASN A 225 2.35 16.27 7.23
C ASN A 225 2.11 15.85 5.77
N ARG A 226 2.38 16.72 4.79
CA ARG A 226 2.29 16.36 3.35
C ARG A 226 3.23 15.19 2.98
N TYR A 227 4.43 15.17 3.54
CA TYR A 227 5.34 14.04 3.35
C TYR A 227 4.86 12.76 4.02
N LEU A 228 4.31 12.86 5.23
CA LEU A 228 3.70 11.73 5.91
C LEU A 228 2.52 11.16 5.12
N ASP A 229 1.66 12.05 4.59
CA ASP A 229 0.53 11.66 3.75
C ASP A 229 0.99 11.00 2.43
N LEU A 230 2.09 11.49 1.84
CA LEU A 230 2.70 10.87 0.66
C LEU A 230 3.23 9.46 0.96
N LEU A 231 4.00 9.31 2.03
CA LEU A 231 4.55 8.01 2.43
C LEU A 231 3.44 7.01 2.78
N GLU A 232 2.39 7.45 3.46
CA GLU A 232 1.24 6.61 3.77
C GLU A 232 0.42 6.29 2.52
N GLY A 233 0.16 7.28 1.67
CA GLY A 233 -0.51 7.10 0.38
C GLY A 233 0.26 6.22 -0.61
N GLY A 234 1.58 6.20 -0.53
CA GLY A 234 2.45 5.29 -1.27
C GLY A 234 2.62 3.90 -0.62
N PHE A 235 1.94 3.62 0.48
CA PHE A 235 2.02 2.36 1.25
C PHE A 235 3.39 2.10 1.90
N MET A 236 4.15 3.16 2.19
CA MET A 236 5.47 3.05 2.83
C MET A 236 5.36 3.06 4.36
N THR A 237 4.43 3.86 4.88
CA THR A 237 4.18 4.00 6.31
C THR A 237 2.72 3.73 6.66
N ARG A 238 2.45 3.50 7.93
CA ARG A 238 1.11 3.38 8.51
C ARG A 238 1.04 4.18 9.79
N ARG A 239 0.02 5.02 9.92
CA ARG A 239 -0.38 5.65 11.17
C ARG A 239 -1.45 4.78 11.83
N LEU A 240 -1.07 4.05 12.87
CA LEU A 240 -2.00 3.25 13.66
C LEU A 240 -2.63 4.13 14.73
N LEU A 241 -3.96 4.25 14.71
CA LEU A 241 -4.71 5.08 15.65
C LEU A 241 -4.89 4.36 17.00
N PRO A 242 -4.97 5.12 18.11
CA PRO A 242 -5.29 4.52 19.40
C PRO A 242 -6.75 4.09 19.47
N TRP A 243 -7.00 3.02 20.23
CA TRP A 243 -8.35 2.58 20.58
C TRP A 243 -8.93 3.41 21.73
N TYR A 244 -10.18 3.83 21.60
CA TYR A 244 -10.92 4.55 22.64
C TYR A 244 -12.19 3.78 23.00
N ALA A 245 -12.30 3.37 24.28
CA ALA A 245 -13.52 2.73 24.79
C ALA A 245 -14.64 3.74 25.10
N ASN A 246 -14.32 5.04 25.31
CA ASN A 246 -15.27 6.09 25.66
C ASN A 246 -15.03 7.36 24.85
N LEU A 247 -16.01 7.78 24.07
CA LEU A 247 -16.03 9.00 23.27
C LEU A 247 -15.97 10.32 24.07
N GLY A 248 -16.15 10.27 25.40
CA GLY A 248 -16.23 11.45 26.28
C GLY A 248 -14.92 11.91 26.93
N LYS A 249 -13.86 11.11 26.91
CA LYS A 249 -12.57 11.51 27.49
C LYS A 249 -11.61 11.97 26.39
N ARG A 250 -11.01 13.15 26.55
CA ARG A 250 -9.90 13.66 25.73
C ARG A 250 -8.68 12.75 25.91
N LEU A 251 -8.64 11.64 25.21
CA LEU A 251 -7.50 10.73 25.16
C LEU A 251 -6.55 11.15 24.03
N VAL A 252 -5.28 10.77 24.15
CA VAL A 252 -4.22 11.10 23.20
C VAL A 252 -4.62 10.66 21.79
N LYS A 253 -4.83 11.62 20.90
CA LYS A 253 -5.19 11.34 19.49
C LYS A 253 -3.99 11.00 18.61
N THR A 254 -2.80 11.01 19.17
CA THR A 254 -1.55 10.83 18.45
C THR A 254 -1.40 9.38 18.00
N PRO A 255 -1.25 9.09 16.70
CA PRO A 255 -1.04 7.74 16.22
C PRO A 255 0.37 7.23 16.53
N LYS A 256 0.55 5.91 16.53
CA LYS A 256 1.88 5.30 16.36
C LYS A 256 2.24 5.27 14.88
N ILE A 257 3.52 5.45 14.57
CA ILE A 257 4.05 5.36 13.21
C ILE A 257 4.79 4.05 12.98
N TYR A 258 4.46 3.35 11.90
CA TYR A 258 5.15 2.13 11.47
C TYR A 258 5.59 2.26 10.02
N LEU A 259 6.77 1.79 9.70
CA LEU A 259 7.14 1.42 8.33
C LEU A 259 6.46 0.09 8.02
N ARG A 260 5.84 -0.03 6.86
CA ARG A 260 5.01 -1.19 6.51
C ARG A 260 5.79 -2.41 6.03
N ASP A 261 7.10 -2.27 5.85
CA ASP A 261 7.99 -3.38 5.50
C ASP A 261 9.24 -3.35 6.39
N SER A 262 9.53 -4.50 7.01
CA SER A 262 10.64 -4.62 7.95
C SER A 262 12.01 -4.55 7.27
N GLY A 263 12.15 -5.08 6.06
CA GLY A 263 13.40 -4.95 5.30
C GLY A 263 13.70 -3.50 4.95
N MET A 264 12.66 -2.73 4.59
CA MET A 264 12.80 -1.29 4.36
C MET A 264 13.21 -0.54 5.64
N LEU A 265 12.65 -0.90 6.80
CA LEU A 265 13.07 -0.37 8.08
C LEU A 265 14.55 -0.64 8.35
N HIS A 266 14.98 -1.89 8.17
CA HIS A 266 16.37 -2.28 8.41
C HIS A 266 17.35 -1.56 7.45
N THR A 267 16.96 -1.40 6.19
CA THR A 267 17.75 -0.65 5.19
C THR A 267 17.91 0.82 5.57
N LEU A 268 16.84 1.48 6.00
CA LEU A 268 16.87 2.88 6.44
C LEU A 268 17.70 3.07 7.72
N LEU A 269 17.70 2.07 8.62
CA LEU A 269 18.55 2.03 9.82
C LEU A 269 19.97 1.53 9.54
N ARG A 270 20.32 1.19 8.28
CA ARG A 270 21.62 0.67 7.86
C ARG A 270 22.02 -0.63 8.57
N LEU A 271 21.05 -1.49 8.87
CA LEU A 271 21.27 -2.80 9.47
C LEU A 271 21.55 -3.82 8.36
N THR A 272 22.79 -4.24 8.23
CA THR A 272 23.25 -5.08 7.11
C THR A 272 23.25 -6.58 7.38
N THR A 273 23.12 -6.99 8.66
CA THR A 273 23.11 -8.40 9.06
C THR A 273 22.00 -8.67 10.08
N PRO A 274 21.49 -9.90 10.17
CA PRO A 274 20.55 -10.29 11.24
C PRO A 274 21.12 -10.08 12.64
N ASP A 275 22.41 -10.32 12.85
CA ASP A 275 23.08 -10.12 14.15
C ASP A 275 23.12 -8.63 14.54
N ALA A 276 23.38 -7.74 13.56
CA ALA A 276 23.29 -6.31 13.77
C ALA A 276 21.88 -5.85 14.19
N LEU A 277 20.84 -6.46 13.65
CA LEU A 277 19.45 -6.20 14.06
C LEU A 277 19.18 -6.65 15.49
N ILE A 278 19.59 -7.88 15.85
CA ILE A 278 19.37 -8.43 17.19
C ILE A 278 20.04 -7.58 18.27
N GLY A 279 21.21 -7.03 18.01
CA GLY A 279 21.92 -6.12 18.92
C GLY A 279 21.44 -4.66 18.88
N HIS A 280 20.52 -4.29 18.00
CA HIS A 280 20.12 -2.91 17.81
C HIS A 280 18.95 -2.50 18.71
N PRO A 281 18.92 -1.29 19.28
CA PRO A 281 17.80 -0.81 20.12
C PRO A 281 16.43 -0.88 19.45
N ALA A 282 16.36 -0.78 18.12
CA ALA A 282 15.11 -0.88 17.36
C ALA A 282 14.62 -2.32 17.16
N CYS A 283 15.33 -3.36 17.63
CA CYS A 283 14.97 -4.76 17.39
C CYS A 283 13.54 -5.08 17.85
N GLY A 284 13.20 -4.69 19.07
CA GLY A 284 11.84 -4.91 19.63
C GLY A 284 10.75 -4.17 18.84
N ALA A 285 10.98 -2.91 18.49
CA ALA A 285 10.04 -2.12 17.69
C ALA A 285 9.91 -2.69 16.26
N SER A 286 11.01 -3.13 15.65
CA SER A 286 10.99 -3.81 14.35
C SER A 286 10.16 -5.09 14.37
N TRP A 287 10.31 -5.90 15.41
CA TRP A 287 9.50 -7.11 15.59
C TRP A 287 8.03 -6.77 15.79
N GLU A 288 7.71 -5.80 16.65
CA GLU A 288 6.34 -5.32 16.86
C GLU A 288 5.71 -4.90 15.52
N GLY A 289 6.37 -4.04 14.76
CA GLY A 289 5.85 -3.55 13.47
C GLY A 289 5.69 -4.68 12.44
N TYR A 290 6.63 -5.63 12.39
CA TYR A 290 6.52 -6.81 11.55
C TYR A 290 5.27 -7.62 11.88
N VAL A 291 5.04 -7.95 13.16
CA VAL A 291 3.87 -8.71 13.61
C VAL A 291 2.57 -7.95 13.32
N VAL A 292 2.52 -6.65 13.61
CA VAL A 292 1.36 -5.79 13.30
C VAL A 292 1.00 -5.85 11.81
N GLU A 293 1.98 -5.69 10.93
CA GLU A 293 1.73 -5.76 9.48
C GLU A 293 1.32 -7.17 9.01
N GLN A 294 1.89 -8.25 9.60
CA GLN A 294 1.44 -9.62 9.28
C GLN A 294 -0.02 -9.84 9.69
N ILE A 295 -0.43 -9.37 10.86
CA ILE A 295 -1.83 -9.47 11.34
C ILE A 295 -2.76 -8.71 10.38
N ILE A 296 -2.43 -7.45 10.04
CA ILE A 296 -3.24 -6.62 9.16
C ILE A 296 -3.38 -7.25 7.76
N ARG A 297 -2.28 -7.74 7.19
CA ARG A 297 -2.26 -8.41 5.88
C ARG A 297 -3.11 -9.67 5.85
N THR A 298 -3.09 -10.45 6.94
CA THR A 298 -3.79 -11.72 7.03
C THR A 298 -5.28 -11.54 7.35
N ALA A 299 -5.62 -10.65 8.26
CA ALA A 299 -7.00 -10.41 8.67
C ALA A 299 -7.78 -9.58 7.61
N GLY A 300 -7.09 -8.73 6.86
CA GLY A 300 -7.64 -7.99 5.72
C GLY A 300 -8.55 -6.82 6.10
N PRO A 301 -9.23 -6.19 5.09
CA PRO A 301 -9.87 -4.88 5.25
C PRO A 301 -11.21 -4.90 5.99
N ARG A 302 -11.69 -6.06 6.43
CA ARG A 302 -12.94 -6.17 7.22
C ARG A 302 -12.78 -5.77 8.67
N TRP A 303 -11.54 -5.50 9.12
CA TRP A 303 -11.20 -5.20 10.49
C TRP A 303 -10.63 -3.79 10.61
N ASP A 304 -11.02 -3.09 11.66
CA ASP A 304 -10.38 -1.84 12.07
C ASP A 304 -9.24 -2.15 13.04
N TYR A 305 -8.08 -1.54 12.80
CA TYR A 305 -6.86 -1.82 13.54
C TYR A 305 -6.49 -0.63 14.39
N HIS A 306 -6.27 -0.89 15.68
CA HIS A 306 -5.93 0.13 16.66
C HIS A 306 -4.87 -0.39 17.62
N PHE A 307 -4.10 0.51 18.21
CA PHE A 307 -3.34 0.16 19.39
C PHE A 307 -4.10 0.56 20.65
N TYR A 308 -3.94 -0.21 21.71
CA TYR A 308 -4.47 0.12 23.03
C TYR A 308 -3.35 0.50 23.97
N ARG A 309 -3.48 1.64 24.66
CA ARG A 309 -2.51 2.11 25.64
C ARG A 309 -3.22 2.41 26.95
N THR A 310 -2.77 1.74 28.00
CA THR A 310 -3.01 2.16 29.39
C THR A 310 -1.81 2.93 29.91
N ALA A 311 -1.89 3.48 31.12
CA ALA A 311 -0.75 4.13 31.78
C ALA A 311 0.46 3.16 31.95
N GLN A 312 0.24 1.84 31.92
CA GLN A 312 1.24 0.82 32.20
C GLN A 312 1.58 -0.10 31.00
N PHE A 313 0.67 -0.28 30.00
CA PHE A 313 0.88 -1.23 28.91
C PHE A 313 0.37 -0.71 27.57
N VAL A 314 1.01 -1.16 26.46
CA VAL A 314 0.58 -0.91 25.09
C VAL A 314 0.27 -2.25 24.43
N HIS A 315 -0.95 -2.40 23.86
CA HIS A 315 -1.36 -3.58 23.09
C HIS A 315 -1.93 -3.17 21.74
N CYS A 316 -1.67 -3.98 20.70
CA CYS A 316 -2.35 -3.86 19.41
C CYS A 316 -3.58 -4.76 19.40
N SER A 317 -4.72 -4.25 18.90
CA SER A 317 -5.96 -5.02 18.78
C SER A 317 -6.62 -4.83 17.42
N ALA A 318 -7.40 -5.84 16.99
CA ALA A 318 -8.22 -5.80 15.80
C ALA A 318 -9.69 -6.05 16.16
N ARG A 319 -10.63 -5.38 15.50
CA ARG A 319 -12.08 -5.64 15.65
C ARG A 319 -12.76 -5.76 14.30
N SER A 320 -13.82 -6.56 14.20
CA SER A 320 -14.63 -6.67 12.99
C SER A 320 -15.44 -5.38 12.77
N GLY A 321 -15.46 -4.88 11.54
CA GLY A 321 -16.14 -3.63 11.15
C GLY A 321 -17.68 -3.67 11.15
N SER A 322 -18.33 -4.67 11.75
CA SER A 322 -19.78 -4.74 11.92
C SER A 322 -20.21 -4.18 13.28
N ALA A 323 -20.07 -2.87 13.48
CA ALA A 323 -20.72 -2.21 14.60
C ALA A 323 -22.20 -1.97 14.23
N SER A 324 -23.07 -2.90 14.61
CA SER A 324 -24.49 -2.62 14.77
C SER A 324 -24.63 -1.45 15.77
N ARG A 325 -25.14 -0.33 15.31
CA ARG A 325 -25.65 0.72 16.19
C ARG A 325 -26.85 0.12 16.95
N SER A 326 -26.63 -0.47 18.12
CA SER A 326 -27.69 -0.65 19.08
C SER A 326 -27.86 0.67 19.84
N ARG A 327 -28.97 1.36 19.58
CA ARG A 327 -29.53 2.38 20.45
C ARG A 327 -29.92 1.72 21.78
N ALA A 328 -29.46 2.25 22.86
CA ALA A 328 -30.12 2.31 24.14
C ALA A 328 -29.66 3.59 24.85
#